data_a570742529ba2b4be56b19f5c86bfd71
#
_entry.id   a570742529ba2b4be56b19f5c86bfd71
#
_cell.length_a   1.000
_cell.length_b   1.000
_cell.length_c   1.000
_cell.angle_alpha   90.00
_cell.angle_beta   90.00
_cell.angle_gamma   90.00
#
_symmetry.space_group_name_H-M   'P 1'
#
loop_
_entity.id
_entity.type
_entity.pdbx_description
1 polymer ?
#
loop_
_entity_poly.entity_id
_entity_poly.type
_entity_poly.pdbx_seq_one_letter_code
_entity_poly.pdbx_strand_id
1 'polypeptide(L)'
;MKNMKKRSLRRTFAGILGIGILLTGAAPCAAAAYGYDEYGDPIVTATPVPDGQAAAVTPAHSSYYSQAADTDSIDGWPKGPGIEAQAAVLMDVNTEAVLYSKNADTQLYPASITKILTTLLACENLNAKTNITVSEKASTSVTAGDSSIYAAPGEKFTRDQALMAVMLQSANEMSVAVAEEVSGSVKKFTELMNWRAKLFGCKNTHFNNPNGLPDENQHTTAHDMALIFREAIKNQDFLDIIGTQSFTIDPTNMNSESRTYSTHHALVAQGAPEYYEGCFGGKTGVTEASKNTLVSGATRDGMTLIAVAMRADAGQVCQDHISMFDYGFNNFQKVEVPGGAVTIPKDVQVSDLTNT
;
A
#
# COMPACT_ATOMS: atom_id res chain seq x y z
N MET A 1 -34.44 43.26 38.52
CA MET A 1 -35.39 43.58 37.44
C MET A 1 -34.72 43.27 36.11
N LYS A 2 -35.48 42.62 35.27
CA LYS A 2 -35.36 42.25 33.86
C LYS A 2 -34.86 40.84 33.57
N ASN A 3 -35.90 40.05 33.22
CA ASN A 3 -35.90 38.73 32.63
C ASN A 3 -35.14 38.64 31.30
N MET A 4 -34.39 37.55 31.14
CA MET A 4 -34.05 37.04 29.81
C MET A 4 -34.55 35.59 29.66
N LYS A 5 -35.44 35.43 28.72
CA LYS A 5 -36.18 34.20 28.37
C LYS A 5 -35.23 33.15 27.78
N LYS A 6 -35.24 31.95 28.36
CA LYS A 6 -34.75 30.71 27.71
C LYS A 6 -35.66 30.31 26.56
N ARG A 7 -35.15 30.19 25.36
CA ARG A 7 -35.84 29.53 24.22
C ARG A 7 -35.37 28.06 24.16
N SER A 8 -36.29 27.16 24.46
CA SER A 8 -36.18 25.71 24.27
C SER A 8 -36.44 25.38 22.81
N LEU A 9 -35.51 24.72 22.12
CA LEU A 9 -35.76 24.08 20.83
C LEU A 9 -36.12 22.62 21.09
N ARG A 10 -37.43 22.29 20.85
CA ARG A 10 -37.90 20.91 20.82
C ARG A 10 -37.50 20.29 19.47
N ARG A 11 -36.72 19.18 19.51
CA ARG A 11 -36.54 18.29 18.37
C ARG A 11 -37.65 17.26 18.36
N THR A 12 -38.45 17.24 17.30
CA THR A 12 -39.49 16.26 17.02
C THR A 12 -38.84 15.04 16.36
N PHE A 13 -38.91 13.86 17.00
CA PHE A 13 -38.62 12.59 16.38
C PHE A 13 -39.85 12.14 15.59
N ALA A 14 -39.67 11.96 14.28
CA ALA A 14 -40.66 11.24 13.46
C ALA A 14 -40.09 9.84 13.17
N GLY A 15 -40.65 8.82 13.78
CA GLY A 15 -40.42 7.43 13.44
C GLY A 15 -41.19 7.05 12.18
N ILE A 16 -40.51 6.38 11.27
CA ILE A 16 -41.18 5.67 10.16
C ILE A 16 -40.83 4.19 10.28
N LEU A 17 -41.89 3.41 10.55
CA LEU A 17 -41.92 1.96 10.43
C LEU A 17 -42.02 1.63 8.93
N GLY A 18 -41.04 0.93 8.36
CA GLY A 18 -41.08 0.44 6.99
C GLY A 18 -40.96 -1.07 6.94
N ILE A 19 -41.99 -1.69 6.42
CA ILE A 19 -42.19 -3.13 6.23
C ILE A 19 -41.23 -3.66 5.18
N GLY A 20 -40.62 -4.83 5.47
CA GLY A 20 -39.73 -5.52 4.57
C GLY A 20 -40.43 -6.13 3.35
N ILE A 21 -39.78 -6.06 2.22
CA ILE A 21 -39.98 -6.95 1.07
C ILE A 21 -38.64 -7.48 0.66
N LEU A 22 -38.47 -8.80 0.79
CA LEU A 22 -37.33 -9.54 0.18
C LEU A 22 -37.54 -9.49 -1.35
N LEU A 23 -36.59 -8.91 -2.06
CA LEU A 23 -36.37 -9.15 -3.48
C LEU A 23 -34.91 -9.50 -3.69
N THR A 24 -34.70 -10.78 -4.05
CA THR A 24 -33.46 -11.30 -4.57
C THR A 24 -33.17 -10.71 -5.94
N GLY A 25 -32.23 -9.80 -6.02
CA GLY A 25 -31.71 -9.26 -7.26
C GLY A 25 -30.35 -8.65 -6.96
N ALA A 26 -29.30 -9.23 -7.54
CA ALA A 26 -27.96 -8.66 -7.49
C ALA A 26 -27.98 -7.25 -8.08
N ALA A 27 -27.76 -6.24 -7.25
CA ALA A 27 -27.59 -4.87 -7.70
C ALA A 27 -26.16 -4.70 -8.24
N PRO A 28 -25.97 -4.07 -9.42
CA PRO A 28 -24.63 -3.75 -9.89
C PRO A 28 -24.01 -2.68 -8.99
N CYS A 29 -22.76 -2.91 -8.60
CA CYS A 29 -21.97 -2.00 -7.82
C CYS A 29 -21.77 -0.70 -8.62
N ALA A 30 -22.37 0.39 -8.16
CA ALA A 30 -22.11 1.72 -8.72
C ALA A 30 -20.72 2.16 -8.25
N ALA A 31 -19.83 2.45 -9.19
CA ALA A 31 -18.55 3.07 -8.89
C ALA A 31 -18.78 4.45 -8.30
N ALA A 32 -18.56 4.61 -7.00
CA ALA A 32 -18.53 5.91 -6.35
C ALA A 32 -17.20 6.60 -6.69
N ALA A 33 -17.26 7.78 -7.30
CA ALA A 33 -16.10 8.65 -7.42
C ALA A 33 -15.81 9.21 -6.03
N TYR A 34 -14.70 8.81 -5.43
CA TYR A 34 -14.25 9.34 -4.16
C TYR A 34 -13.49 10.66 -4.41
N GLY A 35 -14.08 11.79 -3.99
CA GLY A 35 -13.34 13.02 -3.72
C GLY A 35 -12.91 13.00 -2.25
N TYR A 36 -11.81 13.66 -1.94
CA TYR A 36 -11.36 13.86 -0.56
C TYR A 36 -11.59 15.32 -0.19
N ASP A 37 -12.02 15.59 1.06
CA ASP A 37 -12.12 16.94 1.59
C ASP A 37 -10.73 17.52 1.93
N GLU A 38 -10.70 18.77 2.39
CA GLU A 38 -9.46 19.44 2.79
C GLU A 38 -8.74 18.79 3.98
N TYR A 39 -9.35 17.82 4.64
CA TYR A 39 -8.80 17.04 5.76
C TYR A 39 -8.42 15.61 5.36
N GLY A 40 -8.66 15.22 4.08
CA GLY A 40 -8.34 13.88 3.58
C GLY A 40 -9.42 12.84 3.84
N ASP A 41 -10.61 13.23 4.26
CA ASP A 41 -11.74 12.33 4.44
C ASP A 41 -12.51 12.13 3.12
N PRO A 42 -12.97 10.91 2.80
CA PRO A 42 -13.68 10.64 1.56
C PRO A 42 -15.02 11.36 1.52
N ILE A 43 -15.20 12.29 0.58
CA ILE A 43 -16.48 12.95 0.33
C ILE A 43 -17.35 12.01 -0.49
N VAL A 44 -18.36 11.43 0.12
CA VAL A 44 -19.42 10.71 -0.62
C VAL A 44 -20.45 11.73 -1.13
N THR A 45 -20.23 12.28 -2.30
CA THR A 45 -21.26 13.06 -3.00
C THR A 45 -22.13 12.12 -3.83
N ALA A 46 -23.23 11.62 -3.26
CA ALA A 46 -24.29 11.04 -4.03
C ALA A 46 -25.03 12.16 -4.76
N THR A 47 -24.71 12.39 -6.03
CA THR A 47 -25.57 13.19 -6.91
C THR A 47 -26.76 12.33 -7.30
N PRO A 48 -28.02 12.76 -7.10
CA PRO A 48 -29.18 12.01 -7.59
C PRO A 48 -29.15 11.98 -9.12
N VAL A 49 -29.06 10.79 -9.70
CA VAL A 49 -29.25 10.59 -11.13
C VAL A 49 -30.76 10.62 -11.42
N PRO A 50 -31.23 11.45 -12.36
CA PRO A 50 -32.64 11.43 -12.76
C PRO A 50 -33.04 10.06 -13.31
N ASP A 51 -34.20 9.56 -12.89
CA ASP A 51 -34.78 8.31 -13.38
C ASP A 51 -34.87 8.31 -14.91
N GLY A 52 -34.17 7.36 -15.53
CA GLY A 52 -34.41 7.03 -16.92
C GLY A 52 -33.26 6.66 -17.83
N GLN A 53 -31.97 6.85 -17.47
CA GLN A 53 -30.87 6.45 -18.32
C GLN A 53 -29.58 6.18 -17.50
N ALA A 54 -29.54 5.09 -16.77
CA ALA A 54 -28.27 4.51 -16.35
C ALA A 54 -27.88 3.42 -17.35
N ALA A 55 -27.31 3.81 -18.49
CA ALA A 55 -26.43 2.92 -19.21
C ALA A 55 -25.29 2.63 -18.25
N ALA A 56 -25.08 1.35 -17.89
CA ALA A 56 -23.91 0.92 -17.15
C ALA A 56 -22.67 1.34 -17.95
N VAL A 57 -22.07 2.45 -17.57
CA VAL A 57 -20.75 2.85 -18.08
C VAL A 57 -19.79 1.87 -17.42
N THR A 58 -19.47 0.79 -18.10
CA THR A 58 -18.31 -0.04 -17.75
C THR A 58 -17.12 0.92 -17.77
N PRO A 59 -16.38 1.11 -16.67
CA PRO A 59 -15.22 1.96 -16.69
C PRO A 59 -14.30 1.48 -17.82
N ALA A 60 -13.91 2.37 -18.71
CA ALA A 60 -12.99 2.02 -19.78
C ALA A 60 -11.68 1.59 -19.12
N HIS A 61 -11.25 0.36 -19.38
CA HIS A 61 -9.96 -0.13 -18.94
C HIS A 61 -8.83 0.75 -19.47
N SER A 62 -7.73 0.86 -18.72
CA SER A 62 -6.51 1.51 -19.19
C SER A 62 -5.96 0.80 -20.43
N SER A 63 -5.13 1.49 -21.20
CA SER A 63 -4.43 0.88 -22.34
C SER A 63 -3.52 -0.30 -21.94
N TYR A 64 -3.20 -0.40 -20.65
CA TYR A 64 -2.38 -1.50 -20.11
C TYR A 64 -3.19 -2.77 -19.84
N TYR A 65 -4.51 -2.68 -19.61
CA TYR A 65 -5.34 -3.82 -19.23
C TYR A 65 -5.30 -4.97 -20.24
N SER A 66 -5.31 -4.66 -21.53
CA SER A 66 -5.27 -5.64 -22.62
C SER A 66 -3.85 -6.11 -22.99
N GLN A 67 -2.83 -5.53 -22.37
CA GLN A 67 -1.45 -5.92 -22.60
C GLN A 67 -1.18 -7.25 -21.91
N ALA A 68 -0.68 -8.25 -22.67
CA ALA A 68 -0.33 -9.55 -22.13
C ALA A 68 0.77 -9.44 -21.06
N ALA A 69 0.76 -10.34 -20.10
CA ALA A 69 1.88 -10.50 -19.17
C ALA A 69 3.11 -11.06 -19.90
N ASP A 70 4.30 -10.67 -19.48
CA ASP A 70 5.56 -11.18 -20.03
C ASP A 70 5.66 -12.70 -19.81
N THR A 71 5.14 -13.18 -18.66
CA THR A 71 5.07 -14.60 -18.30
C THR A 71 4.12 -15.42 -19.17
N ASP A 72 3.21 -14.81 -19.93
CA ASP A 72 2.33 -15.51 -20.87
C ASP A 72 3.09 -16.13 -22.04
N SER A 73 4.35 -15.73 -22.25
CA SER A 73 5.25 -16.28 -23.26
C SER A 73 5.97 -17.56 -22.82
N ILE A 74 5.87 -17.93 -21.53
CA ILE A 74 6.51 -19.12 -20.97
C ILE A 74 5.64 -20.33 -21.29
N ASP A 75 6.20 -21.31 -21.98
CA ASP A 75 5.47 -22.53 -22.36
C ASP A 75 5.01 -23.31 -21.11
N GLY A 76 3.75 -23.75 -21.12
CA GLY A 76 3.12 -24.40 -19.98
C GLY A 76 2.81 -23.51 -18.78
N TRP A 77 3.03 -22.19 -18.87
CA TRP A 77 2.69 -21.26 -17.80
C TRP A 77 1.20 -20.86 -17.88
N PRO A 78 0.47 -20.81 -16.77
CA PRO A 78 -0.92 -20.33 -16.78
C PRO A 78 -0.99 -18.90 -17.31
N LYS A 79 -2.00 -18.60 -18.13
CA LYS A 79 -2.20 -17.25 -18.65
C LYS A 79 -2.53 -16.27 -17.53
N GLY A 80 -1.81 -15.16 -17.48
CA GLY A 80 -1.97 -14.12 -16.48
C GLY A 80 -3.26 -13.29 -16.61
N PRO A 81 -3.76 -12.69 -15.53
CA PRO A 81 -4.91 -11.77 -15.58
C PRO A 81 -4.56 -10.46 -16.29
N GLY A 82 -5.56 -9.83 -16.90
CA GLY A 82 -5.47 -8.41 -17.28
C GLY A 82 -5.46 -7.54 -16.05
N ILE A 83 -4.57 -6.56 -15.98
CA ILE A 83 -4.48 -5.58 -14.90
C ILE A 83 -4.29 -4.16 -15.44
N GLU A 84 -4.70 -3.17 -14.64
CA GLU A 84 -4.70 -1.75 -15.01
C GLU A 84 -3.31 -1.10 -14.88
N ALA A 85 -2.46 -1.65 -14.02
CA ALA A 85 -1.11 -1.14 -13.80
C ALA A 85 -0.23 -1.23 -15.04
N GLN A 86 0.61 -0.21 -15.25
CA GLN A 86 1.62 -0.20 -16.30
C GLN A 86 2.68 -1.29 -16.10
N ALA A 87 3.13 -1.47 -14.86
CA ALA A 87 4.10 -2.48 -14.49
C ALA A 87 3.65 -3.23 -13.24
N ALA A 88 3.87 -4.56 -13.22
CA ALA A 88 3.53 -5.37 -12.06
C ALA A 88 4.36 -6.65 -11.99
N VAL A 89 4.44 -7.21 -10.77
CA VAL A 89 5.03 -8.51 -10.50
C VAL A 89 4.27 -9.22 -9.39
N LEU A 90 4.16 -10.55 -9.51
CA LEU A 90 3.78 -11.45 -8.43
C LEU A 90 4.92 -12.43 -8.19
N MET A 91 5.42 -12.51 -6.96
CA MET A 91 6.58 -13.31 -6.57
C MET A 91 6.25 -14.21 -5.39
N ASP A 92 6.68 -15.47 -5.42
CA ASP A 92 6.70 -16.35 -4.26
C ASP A 92 7.88 -15.98 -3.35
N VAL A 93 7.59 -15.71 -2.07
CA VAL A 93 8.60 -15.27 -1.08
C VAL A 93 9.68 -16.33 -0.84
N ASN A 94 9.28 -17.61 -0.82
CA ASN A 94 10.16 -18.71 -0.41
C ASN A 94 11.10 -19.16 -1.54
N THR A 95 10.57 -19.22 -2.75
CA THR A 95 11.30 -19.75 -3.92
C THR A 95 11.87 -18.66 -4.83
N GLU A 96 11.47 -17.40 -4.60
CA GLU A 96 11.78 -16.24 -5.46
C GLU A 96 11.21 -16.36 -6.89
N ALA A 97 10.37 -17.37 -7.14
CA ALA A 97 9.75 -17.56 -8.43
C ALA A 97 8.84 -16.39 -8.77
N VAL A 98 9.06 -15.81 -9.95
CA VAL A 98 8.16 -14.78 -10.51
C VAL A 98 7.02 -15.48 -11.22
N LEU A 99 5.82 -15.43 -10.62
CA LEU A 99 4.63 -16.11 -11.12
C LEU A 99 3.89 -15.29 -12.19
N TYR A 100 3.96 -13.97 -12.05
CA TYR A 100 3.40 -12.99 -13.00
C TYR A 100 4.38 -11.85 -13.20
N SER A 101 4.62 -11.47 -14.42
CA SER A 101 5.45 -10.33 -14.81
C SER A 101 4.76 -9.54 -15.91
N LYS A 102 4.71 -8.23 -15.74
CA LYS A 102 4.25 -7.30 -16.77
C LYS A 102 5.09 -6.04 -16.68
N ASN A 103 5.93 -5.80 -17.70
CA ASN A 103 6.85 -4.66 -17.69
C ASN A 103 7.62 -4.51 -16.35
N ALA A 104 7.89 -5.63 -15.66
CA ALA A 104 8.31 -5.62 -14.26
C ALA A 104 9.63 -4.88 -13.99
N ASP A 105 10.49 -4.72 -15.00
CA ASP A 105 11.77 -4.03 -14.92
C ASP A 105 11.72 -2.58 -15.47
N THR A 106 10.53 -2.08 -15.81
CA THR A 106 10.36 -0.68 -16.24
C THR A 106 10.58 0.27 -15.08
N GLN A 107 11.48 1.25 -15.23
CA GLN A 107 11.74 2.29 -14.24
C GLN A 107 10.54 3.25 -14.16
N LEU A 108 9.98 3.38 -12.97
CA LEU A 108 8.84 4.23 -12.66
C LEU A 108 9.07 4.96 -11.33
N TYR A 109 8.34 6.04 -11.12
CA TYR A 109 8.31 6.73 -9.83
C TYR A 109 7.65 5.86 -8.76
N PRO A 110 8.31 5.60 -7.60
CA PRO A 110 7.78 4.74 -6.55
C PRO A 110 6.63 5.37 -5.76
N ALA A 111 6.58 6.68 -5.62
CA ALA A 111 5.79 7.34 -4.60
C ALA A 111 6.08 6.76 -3.20
N SER A 112 5.08 6.72 -2.31
CA SER A 112 5.24 6.33 -0.91
C SER A 112 5.55 4.85 -0.67
N ILE A 113 5.59 3.97 -1.69
CA ILE A 113 6.13 2.62 -1.50
C ILE A 113 7.64 2.64 -1.16
N THR A 114 8.33 3.75 -1.42
CA THR A 114 9.69 4.07 -0.92
C THR A 114 9.81 3.85 0.59
N LYS A 115 8.75 4.18 1.35
CA LYS A 115 8.72 4.11 2.82
C LYS A 115 8.87 2.69 3.37
N ILE A 116 8.69 1.66 2.54
CA ILE A 116 9.01 0.27 2.88
C ILE A 116 10.48 0.15 3.30
N LEU A 117 11.39 0.64 2.45
CA LEU A 117 12.82 0.56 2.76
C LEU A 117 13.20 1.52 3.91
N THR A 118 12.59 2.69 3.97
CA THR A 118 12.79 3.64 5.07
C THR A 118 12.42 3.02 6.43
N THR A 119 11.27 2.36 6.50
CA THR A 119 10.78 1.69 7.71
C THR A 119 11.66 0.49 8.08
N LEU A 120 12.04 -0.35 7.11
CA LEU A 120 12.96 -1.47 7.34
C LEU A 120 14.27 -0.98 7.95
N LEU A 121 14.90 0.02 7.36
CA LEU A 121 16.17 0.56 7.84
C LEU A 121 16.05 1.14 9.25
N ALA A 122 14.93 1.74 9.58
CA ALA A 122 14.67 2.22 10.94
C ALA A 122 14.50 1.06 11.94
N CYS A 123 13.76 0.01 11.58
CA CYS A 123 13.60 -1.18 12.42
C CYS A 123 14.96 -1.88 12.70
N GLU A 124 15.86 -1.89 11.73
CA GLU A 124 17.17 -2.52 11.87
C GLU A 124 18.18 -1.69 12.67
N ASN A 125 18.08 -0.36 12.65
CA ASN A 125 19.10 0.52 13.21
C ASN A 125 18.68 1.23 14.50
N LEU A 126 17.38 1.28 14.81
CA LEU A 126 16.84 1.95 15.98
C LEU A 126 16.13 0.94 16.89
N ASN A 127 16.32 1.05 18.20
CA ASN A 127 15.51 0.28 19.13
C ASN A 127 14.15 0.96 19.38
N ALA A 128 13.15 0.20 19.87
CA ALA A 128 11.78 0.67 20.10
C ALA A 128 11.68 1.91 21.01
N LYS A 129 12.66 2.12 21.89
CA LYS A 129 12.70 3.24 22.84
C LYS A 129 13.46 4.47 22.32
N THR A 130 14.03 4.40 21.12
CA THR A 130 14.69 5.56 20.51
C THR A 130 13.67 6.68 20.34
N ASN A 131 14.02 7.88 20.79
CA ASN A 131 13.21 9.07 20.58
C ASN A 131 13.65 9.77 19.30
N ILE A 132 12.73 9.88 18.35
CA ILE A 132 12.90 10.62 17.12
C ILE A 132 12.42 12.05 17.35
N THR A 133 13.31 13.03 17.17
CA THR A 133 12.99 14.45 17.27
C THR A 133 12.82 15.03 15.87
N VAL A 134 11.68 15.63 15.62
CA VAL A 134 11.41 16.29 14.32
C VAL A 134 12.25 17.54 14.20
N SER A 135 13.12 17.61 13.23
CA SER A 135 13.91 18.79 12.93
C SER A 135 13.07 19.86 12.20
N GLU A 136 13.51 21.10 12.21
CA GLU A 136 12.89 22.16 11.39
C GLU A 136 12.88 21.76 9.90
N LYS A 137 13.97 21.15 9.42
CA LYS A 137 14.08 20.66 8.04
C LYS A 137 13.04 19.55 7.75
N ALA A 138 12.85 18.61 8.68
CA ALA A 138 11.84 17.58 8.52
C ALA A 138 10.43 18.18 8.47
N SER A 139 10.07 19.01 9.45
CA SER A 139 8.75 19.63 9.54
C SER A 139 8.42 20.51 8.31
N THR A 140 9.41 21.21 7.74
CA THR A 140 9.24 22.07 6.57
C THR A 140 9.45 21.35 5.23
N SER A 141 9.71 20.04 5.25
CA SER A 141 9.92 19.23 4.03
C SER A 141 8.62 18.88 3.30
N VAL A 142 7.47 19.21 3.87
CA VAL A 142 6.15 18.93 3.32
C VAL A 142 5.47 20.23 2.89
N THR A 143 4.66 20.14 1.84
CA THR A 143 3.85 21.23 1.30
C THR A 143 2.36 20.91 1.42
N ALA A 144 1.51 21.90 1.16
CA ALA A 144 0.06 21.68 1.20
C ALA A 144 -0.34 20.57 0.20
N GLY A 145 -1.08 19.58 0.66
CA GLY A 145 -1.51 18.40 -0.11
C GLY A 145 -0.59 17.18 0.03
N ASP A 146 0.58 17.32 0.66
CA ASP A 146 1.42 16.18 0.99
C ASP A 146 0.86 15.41 2.19
N SER A 147 1.05 14.07 2.18
CA SER A 147 0.73 13.24 3.36
C SER A 147 1.60 13.62 4.55
N SER A 148 0.98 13.99 5.67
CA SER A 148 1.64 14.52 6.86
C SER A 148 0.80 14.25 8.12
N ILE A 149 1.43 14.19 9.28
CA ILE A 149 0.77 14.30 10.58
C ILE A 149 0.96 15.71 11.20
N TYR A 150 1.54 16.63 10.41
CA TYR A 150 1.84 18.01 10.81
C TYR A 150 2.70 18.08 12.08
N ALA A 151 3.71 17.21 12.17
CA ALA A 151 4.63 17.20 13.30
C ALA A 151 5.44 18.50 13.39
N ALA A 152 5.43 19.11 14.56
CA ALA A 152 6.10 20.41 14.80
C ALA A 152 7.62 20.25 14.98
N PRO A 153 8.44 21.28 14.66
CA PRO A 153 9.86 21.27 14.99
C PRO A 153 10.07 21.08 16.49
N GLY A 154 10.94 20.14 16.88
CA GLY A 154 11.20 19.78 18.26
C GLY A 154 10.19 18.82 18.89
N GLU A 155 9.16 18.42 18.19
CA GLU A 155 8.24 17.37 18.61
C GLU A 155 8.95 16.03 18.64
N LYS A 156 8.66 15.22 19.68
CA LYS A 156 9.34 13.96 19.95
C LYS A 156 8.36 12.80 19.91
N PHE A 157 8.76 11.77 19.20
CA PHE A 157 8.03 10.51 19.05
C PHE A 157 8.93 9.35 19.42
N THR A 158 8.37 8.26 19.93
CA THR A 158 9.09 7.00 19.97
C THR A 158 9.31 6.49 18.53
N ARG A 159 10.29 5.59 18.33
CA ARG A 159 10.48 4.92 17.03
C ARG A 159 9.16 4.37 16.49
N ASP A 160 8.41 3.65 17.32
CA ASP A 160 7.19 2.99 16.89
C ASP A 160 6.10 4.00 16.50
N GLN A 161 5.92 5.08 17.27
CA GLN A 161 4.99 6.16 16.90
C GLN A 161 5.37 6.80 15.56
N ALA A 162 6.66 7.04 15.35
CA ALA A 162 7.15 7.61 14.10
C ALA A 162 6.92 6.68 12.91
N LEU A 163 7.21 5.38 13.07
CA LEU A 163 7.03 4.39 12.00
C LEU A 163 5.56 4.12 11.70
N MET A 164 4.68 4.14 12.72
CA MET A 164 3.23 4.08 12.50
C MET A 164 2.73 5.29 11.71
N ALA A 165 3.21 6.50 12.02
CA ALA A 165 2.89 7.69 11.22
C ALA A 165 3.39 7.57 9.77
N VAL A 166 4.62 7.04 9.56
CA VAL A 166 5.20 6.79 8.23
C VAL A 166 4.37 5.79 7.44
N MET A 167 3.90 4.71 8.05
CA MET A 167 3.25 3.62 7.30
C MET A 167 1.73 3.79 7.19
N LEU A 168 1.03 4.21 8.26
CA LEU A 168 -0.42 4.36 8.23
C LEU A 168 -0.85 5.67 7.55
N GLN A 169 -0.21 6.81 7.92
CA GLN A 169 -0.54 8.13 7.35
C GLN A 169 0.36 8.54 6.20
N SER A 170 1.35 7.70 5.88
CA SER A 170 2.31 8.04 4.84
C SER A 170 3.08 9.36 5.12
N ALA A 171 3.23 9.76 6.40
CA ALA A 171 3.78 11.05 6.81
C ALA A 171 5.19 11.29 6.24
N ASN A 172 5.30 12.29 5.37
CA ASN A 172 6.53 12.57 4.63
C ASN A 172 7.60 13.19 5.54
N GLU A 173 7.22 14.13 6.41
CA GLU A 173 8.10 14.76 7.40
C GLU A 173 8.65 13.73 8.40
N MET A 174 7.83 12.75 8.79
CA MET A 174 8.28 11.69 9.69
C MET A 174 9.29 10.78 9.02
N SER A 175 9.18 10.53 7.71
CA SER A 175 10.20 9.78 6.96
C SER A 175 11.54 10.53 6.93
N VAL A 176 11.51 11.86 6.85
CA VAL A 176 12.72 12.69 6.94
C VAL A 176 13.31 12.66 8.35
N ALA A 177 12.48 12.81 9.38
CA ALA A 177 12.95 12.76 10.78
C ALA A 177 13.57 11.39 11.12
N VAL A 178 12.96 10.29 10.66
CA VAL A 178 13.49 8.92 10.78
C VAL A 178 14.84 8.79 10.07
N ALA A 179 14.96 9.31 8.85
CA ALA A 179 16.20 9.27 8.08
C ALA A 179 17.34 10.05 8.79
N GLU A 180 17.03 11.20 9.39
CA GLU A 180 17.97 11.99 10.16
C GLU A 180 18.42 11.26 11.43
N GLU A 181 17.50 10.59 12.14
CA GLU A 181 17.84 9.83 13.34
C GLU A 181 18.73 8.62 13.02
N VAL A 182 18.42 7.86 11.95
CA VAL A 182 19.19 6.68 11.55
C VAL A 182 20.61 7.02 11.08
N SER A 183 20.75 8.09 10.29
CA SER A 183 22.01 8.36 9.54
C SER A 183 22.61 9.74 9.76
N GLY A 184 21.98 10.57 10.60
CA GLY A 184 22.38 11.95 10.87
C GLY A 184 22.07 12.94 9.74
N SER A 185 21.63 12.47 8.58
CA SER A 185 21.15 13.33 7.48
C SER A 185 20.41 12.52 6.41
N VAL A 186 19.49 13.16 5.68
CA VAL A 186 18.80 12.57 4.53
C VAL A 186 19.79 12.04 3.49
N LYS A 187 20.86 12.80 3.19
CA LYS A 187 21.87 12.37 2.21
C LYS A 187 22.53 11.04 2.60
N LYS A 188 22.99 10.91 3.83
CA LYS A 188 23.60 9.65 4.28
C LYS A 188 22.58 8.51 4.33
N PHE A 189 21.33 8.84 4.64
CA PHE A 189 20.28 7.84 4.65
C PHE A 189 19.95 7.34 3.24
N THR A 190 19.88 8.20 2.25
CA THR A 190 19.66 7.78 0.85
C THR A 190 20.86 6.99 0.29
N GLU A 191 22.09 7.33 0.70
CA GLU A 191 23.26 6.50 0.42
C GLU A 191 23.11 5.09 1.01
N LEU A 192 22.62 4.98 2.26
CA LEU A 192 22.30 3.70 2.91
C LEU A 192 21.15 2.96 2.18
N MET A 193 20.09 3.65 1.79
CA MET A 193 18.99 3.06 1.02
C MET A 193 19.49 2.44 -0.29
N ASN A 194 20.27 3.18 -1.06
CA ASN A 194 20.81 2.72 -2.33
C ASN A 194 21.80 1.55 -2.18
N TRP A 195 22.62 1.58 -1.14
CA TRP A 195 23.50 0.46 -0.81
C TRP A 195 22.71 -0.79 -0.45
N ARG A 196 21.65 -0.68 0.37
CA ARG A 196 20.79 -1.81 0.76
C ARG A 196 19.99 -2.35 -0.41
N ALA A 197 19.40 -1.49 -1.24
CA ALA A 197 18.72 -1.92 -2.46
C ALA A 197 19.64 -2.77 -3.36
N LYS A 198 20.88 -2.33 -3.54
CA LYS A 198 21.88 -3.09 -4.29
C LYS A 198 22.21 -4.44 -3.64
N LEU A 199 22.30 -4.52 -2.30
CA LEU A 199 22.52 -5.79 -1.58
C LEU A 199 21.33 -6.76 -1.74
N PHE A 200 20.12 -6.24 -1.86
CA PHE A 200 18.91 -7.03 -2.10
C PHE A 200 18.78 -7.50 -3.56
N GLY A 201 19.72 -7.13 -4.42
CA GLY A 201 19.73 -7.54 -5.83
C GLY A 201 19.01 -6.59 -6.77
N CYS A 202 18.56 -5.42 -6.29
CA CYS A 202 17.92 -4.41 -7.13
C CYS A 202 18.89 -3.89 -8.20
N LYS A 203 18.41 -3.79 -9.45
CA LYS A 203 19.23 -3.40 -10.60
C LYS A 203 18.85 -2.04 -11.17
N ASN A 204 17.60 -1.64 -10.99
CA ASN A 204 17.00 -0.47 -11.63
C ASN A 204 16.33 0.46 -10.61
N THR A 205 16.94 0.57 -9.41
CA THR A 205 16.41 1.39 -8.30
C THR A 205 17.42 2.42 -7.87
N HIS A 206 16.94 3.65 -7.70
CA HIS A 206 17.68 4.73 -7.08
C HIS A 206 16.74 5.58 -6.20
N PHE A 207 17.11 5.76 -4.93
CA PHE A 207 16.40 6.60 -3.98
C PHE A 207 17.16 7.90 -3.73
N ASN A 208 16.49 9.04 -3.89
CA ASN A 208 17.01 10.37 -3.64
C ASN A 208 16.37 11.04 -2.41
N ASN A 209 15.28 10.45 -1.91
CA ASN A 209 14.64 10.87 -0.66
C ASN A 209 14.00 9.65 0.06
N PRO A 210 13.70 9.77 1.37
CA PRO A 210 13.17 8.65 2.17
C PRO A 210 11.66 8.51 2.11
N ASN A 211 10.93 9.43 1.48
CA ASN A 211 9.47 9.51 1.55
C ASN A 211 8.76 9.20 0.21
N GLY A 212 9.47 9.26 -0.92
CA GLY A 212 8.91 8.96 -2.23
C GLY A 212 8.29 10.13 -2.96
N LEU A 213 8.48 11.36 -2.48
CA LEU A 213 8.11 12.55 -3.25
C LEU A 213 8.85 12.58 -4.59
N PRO A 214 8.25 13.13 -5.65
CA PRO A 214 8.83 13.15 -6.97
C PRO A 214 10.20 13.84 -7.00
N ASP A 215 11.16 13.16 -7.60
CA ASP A 215 12.50 13.67 -7.89
C ASP A 215 12.96 13.00 -9.19
N GLU A 216 13.58 13.73 -10.10
CA GLU A 216 13.96 13.21 -11.42
C GLU A 216 14.92 12.01 -11.37
N ASN A 217 15.69 11.90 -10.27
CA ASN A 217 16.62 10.80 -10.05
C ASN A 217 16.02 9.65 -9.22
N GLN A 218 14.79 9.79 -8.71
CA GLN A 218 14.15 8.76 -7.91
C GLN A 218 13.32 7.82 -8.77
N HIS A 219 13.72 6.58 -8.87
CA HIS A 219 13.02 5.55 -9.63
C HIS A 219 13.21 4.17 -9.00
N THR A 220 12.31 3.28 -9.34
CA THR A 220 12.37 1.85 -9.01
C THR A 220 11.62 1.06 -10.07
N THR A 221 11.56 -0.27 -9.90
CA THR A 221 10.77 -1.17 -10.73
C THR A 221 9.86 -2.03 -9.86
N ALA A 222 8.84 -2.65 -10.46
CA ALA A 222 7.98 -3.57 -9.73
C ALA A 222 8.78 -4.76 -9.18
N HIS A 223 9.71 -5.28 -9.96
CA HIS A 223 10.58 -6.38 -9.56
C HIS A 223 11.49 -5.99 -8.39
N ASP A 224 12.19 -4.86 -8.48
CA ASP A 224 13.09 -4.40 -7.40
C ASP A 224 12.31 -4.13 -6.11
N MET A 225 11.08 -3.58 -6.19
CA MET A 225 10.25 -3.38 -5.00
C MET A 225 9.79 -4.69 -4.37
N ALA A 226 9.55 -5.73 -5.15
CA ALA A 226 9.26 -7.07 -4.62
C ALA A 226 10.47 -7.63 -3.85
N LEU A 227 11.70 -7.45 -4.35
CA LEU A 227 12.92 -7.85 -3.66
C LEU A 227 13.09 -7.08 -2.34
N ILE A 228 12.87 -5.75 -2.36
CA ILE A 228 12.94 -4.91 -1.13
C ILE A 228 11.89 -5.37 -0.11
N PHE A 229 10.66 -5.58 -0.53
CA PHE A 229 9.57 -5.98 0.36
C PHE A 229 9.79 -7.39 0.92
N ARG A 230 10.32 -8.31 0.11
CA ARG A 230 10.70 -9.66 0.55
C ARG A 230 11.73 -9.64 1.68
N GLU A 231 12.71 -8.75 1.60
CA GLU A 231 13.67 -8.58 2.69
C GLU A 231 13.04 -7.90 3.92
N ALA A 232 12.15 -6.93 3.69
CA ALA A 232 11.48 -6.20 4.77
C ALA A 232 10.60 -7.11 5.63
N ILE A 233 9.86 -8.03 5.03
CA ILE A 233 8.97 -8.95 5.77
C ILE A 233 9.69 -10.03 6.59
N LYS A 234 11.01 -10.12 6.50
CA LYS A 234 11.83 -10.95 7.41
C LYS A 234 12.00 -10.31 8.79
N ASN A 235 11.74 -9.01 8.90
CA ASN A 235 11.82 -8.25 10.15
C ASN A 235 10.44 -8.22 10.83
N GLN A 236 10.37 -8.74 12.07
CA GLN A 236 9.10 -8.85 12.79
C GLN A 236 8.50 -7.48 13.13
N ASP A 237 9.31 -6.50 13.57
CA ASP A 237 8.82 -5.14 13.85
C ASP A 237 8.19 -4.52 12.60
N PHE A 238 8.78 -4.76 11.42
CA PHE A 238 8.22 -4.30 10.15
C PHE A 238 6.87 -4.99 9.85
N LEU A 239 6.76 -6.31 10.04
CA LEU A 239 5.50 -7.04 9.86
C LEU A 239 4.40 -6.52 10.78
N ASP A 240 4.72 -6.28 12.05
CA ASP A 240 3.77 -5.78 13.04
C ASP A 240 3.24 -4.38 12.64
N ILE A 241 4.13 -3.52 12.12
CA ILE A 241 3.76 -2.18 11.66
C ILE A 241 2.84 -2.23 10.45
N ILE A 242 3.18 -2.98 9.40
CA ILE A 242 2.37 -3.01 8.16
C ILE A 242 1.03 -3.71 8.31
N GLY A 243 0.90 -4.60 9.31
CA GLY A 243 -0.36 -5.29 9.65
C GLY A 243 -1.27 -4.48 10.58
N THR A 244 -0.79 -3.35 11.13
CA THR A 244 -1.56 -2.51 12.05
C THR A 244 -2.67 -1.76 11.33
N GLN A 245 -3.90 -1.91 11.79
CA GLN A 245 -5.07 -1.27 11.18
C GLN A 245 -5.34 0.13 11.71
N SER A 246 -5.07 0.35 13.00
CA SER A 246 -5.25 1.65 13.65
C SER A 246 -4.23 1.80 14.77
N PHE A 247 -3.72 3.00 14.93
CA PHE A 247 -2.74 3.33 15.96
C PHE A 247 -2.99 4.72 16.53
N THR A 248 -2.93 4.83 17.86
CA THR A 248 -3.07 6.11 18.56
C THR A 248 -1.71 6.58 19.07
N ILE A 249 -1.31 7.76 18.64
CA ILE A 249 -0.17 8.47 19.19
C ILE A 249 -0.67 9.26 20.42
N ASP A 250 -0.15 8.92 21.58
CA ASP A 250 -0.43 9.64 22.83
C ASP A 250 0.09 11.08 22.79
N PRO A 251 -0.33 11.95 23.70
CA PRO A 251 0.19 13.31 23.81
C PRO A 251 1.71 13.34 23.77
N THR A 252 2.26 14.29 22.99
CA THR A 252 3.70 14.50 22.88
C THR A 252 4.14 15.71 23.71
N ASN A 253 5.42 16.05 23.66
CA ASN A 253 5.94 17.25 24.27
C ASN A 253 5.44 18.57 23.66
N MET A 254 4.81 18.50 22.46
CA MET A 254 4.34 19.67 21.71
C MET A 254 2.84 19.66 21.45
N ASN A 255 2.18 18.50 21.57
CA ASN A 255 0.75 18.35 21.37
C ASN A 255 0.13 17.63 22.56
N SER A 256 -0.85 18.27 23.22
CA SER A 256 -1.54 17.73 24.39
C SER A 256 -2.68 16.76 24.04
N GLU A 257 -3.01 16.59 22.77
CA GLU A 257 -4.06 15.71 22.29
C GLU A 257 -3.50 14.43 21.68
N SER A 258 -4.19 13.31 21.89
CA SER A 258 -3.90 12.06 21.21
C SER A 258 -4.38 12.12 19.76
N ARG A 259 -3.65 11.48 18.85
CA ARG A 259 -3.95 11.44 17.41
C ARG A 259 -4.09 9.99 16.99
N THR A 260 -5.26 9.60 16.49
CA THR A 260 -5.54 8.24 16.02
C THR A 260 -5.52 8.21 14.50
N TYR A 261 -4.78 7.26 13.95
CA TYR A 261 -4.61 7.03 12.52
C TYR A 261 -5.01 5.62 12.15
N SER A 262 -5.62 5.46 10.98
CA SER A 262 -6.00 4.16 10.43
C SER A 262 -5.21 3.88 9.14
N THR A 263 -5.06 2.61 8.82
CA THR A 263 -4.36 2.22 7.61
C THR A 263 -5.12 2.64 6.35
N HIS A 264 -4.40 3.12 5.35
CA HIS A 264 -4.93 3.37 4.00
C HIS A 264 -4.79 2.15 3.07
N HIS A 265 -4.35 1.01 3.60
CA HIS A 265 -4.17 -0.22 2.82
C HIS A 265 -5.45 -1.05 2.83
N ALA A 266 -6.31 -0.85 1.82
CA ALA A 266 -7.65 -1.44 1.79
C ALA A 266 -7.65 -2.99 1.86
N LEU A 267 -6.65 -3.67 1.26
CA LEU A 267 -6.57 -5.14 1.27
C LEU A 267 -6.37 -5.74 2.68
N VAL A 268 -5.84 -4.97 3.64
CA VAL A 268 -5.65 -5.41 5.02
C VAL A 268 -6.70 -4.82 5.96
N ALA A 269 -7.40 -3.76 5.58
CA ALA A 269 -8.39 -3.08 6.39
C ALA A 269 -9.67 -3.91 6.51
N GLN A 270 -9.95 -4.45 7.69
CA GLN A 270 -11.16 -5.22 7.93
C GLN A 270 -12.41 -4.35 7.71
N GLY A 271 -13.33 -4.87 6.88
CA GLY A 271 -14.56 -4.15 6.51
C GLY A 271 -14.42 -3.25 5.29
N ALA A 272 -13.24 -3.08 4.71
CA ALA A 272 -13.09 -2.44 3.40
C ALA A 272 -13.66 -3.36 2.30
N PRO A 273 -14.25 -2.80 1.24
CA PRO A 273 -14.76 -3.60 0.12
C PRO A 273 -13.67 -4.47 -0.56
N GLU A 274 -12.44 -4.00 -0.54
CA GLU A 274 -11.28 -4.65 -1.14
C GLU A 274 -10.50 -5.55 -0.15
N TYR A 275 -11.02 -5.73 1.08
CA TYR A 275 -10.36 -6.63 2.03
C TYR A 275 -10.06 -7.99 1.41
N TYR A 276 -8.81 -8.43 1.50
CA TYR A 276 -8.36 -9.70 0.95
C TYR A 276 -7.90 -10.64 2.07
N GLU A 277 -8.60 -11.76 2.23
CA GLU A 277 -8.26 -12.74 3.26
C GLU A 277 -6.85 -13.29 3.05
N GLY A 278 -6.05 -13.28 4.12
CA GLY A 278 -4.64 -13.67 4.08
C GLY A 278 -3.67 -12.52 3.75
N CYS A 279 -4.16 -11.34 3.37
CA CYS A 279 -3.30 -10.17 3.23
C CYS A 279 -2.79 -9.72 4.61
N PHE A 280 -1.47 -9.65 4.77
CA PHE A 280 -0.85 -9.26 6.04
C PHE A 280 -0.33 -7.83 6.05
N GLY A 281 -0.44 -7.09 4.96
CA GLY A 281 -0.08 -5.69 4.88
C GLY A 281 0.79 -5.31 3.70
N GLY A 282 1.27 -4.09 3.73
CA GLY A 282 2.09 -3.50 2.66
C GLY A 282 2.12 -1.98 2.71
N LYS A 283 2.21 -1.34 1.54
CA LYS A 283 2.22 0.12 1.45
C LYS A 283 1.60 0.61 0.15
N THR A 284 0.70 1.58 0.27
CA THR A 284 0.14 2.37 -0.84
C THR A 284 1.06 3.54 -1.19
N GLY A 285 0.99 4.01 -2.42
CA GLY A 285 1.64 5.24 -2.84
C GLY A 285 0.86 5.94 -3.94
N VAL A 286 0.86 7.26 -3.92
CA VAL A 286 0.24 8.09 -4.95
C VAL A 286 0.97 9.41 -5.08
N THR A 287 1.24 9.80 -6.31
CA THR A 287 1.61 11.15 -6.74
C THR A 287 1.06 11.37 -8.14
N GLU A 288 1.02 12.59 -8.61
CA GLU A 288 0.62 12.85 -10.01
C GLU A 288 1.53 12.11 -11.00
N ALA A 289 2.84 12.08 -10.76
CA ALA A 289 3.83 11.44 -11.64
C ALA A 289 3.76 9.91 -11.61
N SER A 290 3.59 9.31 -10.41
CA SER A 290 3.53 7.85 -10.26
C SER A 290 2.15 7.26 -10.52
N LYS A 291 1.08 8.05 -10.48
CA LYS A 291 -0.28 7.57 -10.27
C LYS A 291 -0.34 6.68 -9.02
N ASN A 292 -1.18 5.65 -8.98
CA ASN A 292 -1.27 4.76 -7.83
C ASN A 292 -0.23 3.65 -7.93
N THR A 293 0.41 3.37 -6.80
CA THR A 293 1.33 2.26 -6.59
C THR A 293 0.92 1.47 -5.34
N LEU A 294 1.13 0.18 -5.34
CA LEU A 294 0.84 -0.68 -4.20
C LEU A 294 1.86 -1.82 -4.12
N VAL A 295 2.29 -2.12 -2.91
CA VAL A 295 3.03 -3.33 -2.55
C VAL A 295 2.24 -4.03 -1.46
N SER A 296 1.96 -5.32 -1.62
CA SER A 296 1.23 -6.10 -0.63
C SER A 296 1.78 -7.52 -0.53
N GLY A 297 1.63 -8.12 0.64
CA GLY A 297 1.90 -9.53 0.83
C GLY A 297 0.66 -10.27 1.31
N ALA A 298 0.48 -11.51 0.85
CA ALA A 298 -0.60 -12.38 1.29
C ALA A 298 -0.10 -13.81 1.47
N THR A 299 -0.72 -14.53 2.42
CA THR A 299 -0.41 -15.95 2.69
C THR A 299 -1.69 -16.77 2.61
N ARG A 300 -1.63 -17.90 1.88
CA ARG A 300 -2.71 -18.88 1.79
C ARG A 300 -2.11 -20.27 1.64
N ASP A 301 -2.60 -21.23 2.40
CA ASP A 301 -2.20 -22.65 2.33
C ASP A 301 -0.68 -22.89 2.37
N GLY A 302 0.04 -22.08 3.18
CA GLY A 302 1.50 -22.20 3.35
C GLY A 302 2.33 -21.58 2.23
N MET A 303 1.71 -20.97 1.21
CA MET A 303 2.35 -20.16 0.18
C MET A 303 2.24 -18.68 0.57
N THR A 304 3.34 -17.95 0.49
CA THR A 304 3.37 -16.50 0.71
C THR A 304 3.78 -15.78 -0.56
N LEU A 305 2.92 -14.91 -1.03
CA LEU A 305 3.10 -14.15 -2.27
C LEU A 305 3.25 -12.66 -1.99
N ILE A 306 4.08 -12.01 -2.80
CA ILE A 306 4.23 -10.56 -2.87
C ILE A 306 3.70 -10.09 -4.21
N ALA A 307 2.78 -9.14 -4.19
CA ALA A 307 2.32 -8.42 -5.37
C ALA A 307 2.83 -6.97 -5.33
N VAL A 308 3.27 -6.48 -6.47
CA VAL A 308 3.61 -5.08 -6.70
C VAL A 308 2.91 -4.61 -7.96
N ALA A 309 2.19 -3.51 -7.90
CA ALA A 309 1.59 -2.84 -9.03
C ALA A 309 2.00 -1.36 -9.04
N MET A 310 2.44 -0.87 -10.19
CA MET A 310 2.94 0.48 -10.34
C MET A 310 2.24 1.20 -11.50
N ARG A 311 1.87 2.45 -11.26
CA ARG A 311 1.23 3.35 -12.22
C ARG A 311 -0.12 2.82 -12.71
N ALA A 312 -1.00 2.47 -11.78
CA ALA A 312 -2.41 2.19 -12.04
C ALA A 312 -3.26 3.46 -11.92
N ASP A 313 -4.41 3.49 -12.59
CA ASP A 313 -5.40 4.54 -12.37
C ASP A 313 -6.07 4.41 -10.99
N ALA A 314 -6.70 5.50 -10.53
CA ALA A 314 -7.30 5.55 -9.19
C ALA A 314 -8.36 4.45 -9.00
N GLY A 315 -8.33 3.79 -7.84
CA GLY A 315 -9.28 2.74 -7.47
C GLY A 315 -9.00 1.36 -8.08
N GLN A 316 -8.06 1.23 -9.03
CA GLN A 316 -7.81 -0.03 -9.73
C GLN A 316 -6.68 -0.87 -9.12
N VAL A 317 -5.73 -0.24 -8.46
CA VAL A 317 -4.54 -0.92 -7.95
C VAL A 317 -4.83 -2.04 -6.94
N CYS A 318 -5.89 -1.93 -6.14
CA CYS A 318 -6.32 -2.99 -5.22
C CYS A 318 -6.89 -4.18 -5.99
N GLN A 319 -7.70 -3.93 -7.04
CA GLN A 319 -8.25 -4.98 -7.87
C GLN A 319 -7.16 -5.72 -8.65
N ASP A 320 -6.13 -5.01 -9.12
CA ASP A 320 -4.95 -5.62 -9.74
C ASP A 320 -4.27 -6.61 -8.78
N HIS A 321 -4.11 -6.23 -7.49
CA HIS A 321 -3.53 -7.11 -6.47
C HIS A 321 -4.39 -8.33 -6.18
N ILE A 322 -5.71 -8.16 -6.03
CA ILE A 322 -6.66 -9.27 -5.85
C ILE A 322 -6.53 -10.25 -7.01
N SER A 323 -6.55 -9.74 -8.26
CA SER A 323 -6.44 -10.56 -9.46
C SER A 323 -5.11 -11.33 -9.52
N MET A 324 -4.00 -10.68 -9.16
CA MET A 324 -2.69 -11.33 -9.12
C MET A 324 -2.60 -12.38 -8.00
N PHE A 325 -3.08 -12.09 -6.78
CA PHE A 325 -3.08 -13.06 -5.69
C PHE A 325 -3.95 -14.27 -6.01
N ASP A 326 -5.17 -14.06 -6.52
CA ASP A 326 -6.05 -15.16 -6.94
C ASP A 326 -5.42 -15.99 -8.06
N TYR A 327 -4.76 -15.35 -9.03
CA TYR A 327 -4.01 -16.04 -10.05
C TYR A 327 -2.90 -16.91 -9.45
N GLY A 328 -2.09 -16.36 -8.54
CA GLY A 328 -0.99 -17.09 -7.92
C GLY A 328 -1.48 -18.28 -7.08
N PHE A 329 -2.40 -18.02 -6.15
CA PHE A 329 -2.89 -19.09 -5.27
C PHE A 329 -3.73 -20.15 -5.97
N ASN A 330 -4.42 -19.83 -7.05
CA ASN A 330 -5.25 -20.78 -7.77
C ASN A 330 -4.47 -21.64 -8.75
N ASN A 331 -3.38 -21.12 -9.34
CA ASN A 331 -2.69 -21.79 -10.44
C ASN A 331 -1.34 -22.40 -10.06
N PHE A 332 -0.74 -22.03 -8.92
CA PHE A 332 0.59 -22.48 -8.54
C PHE A 332 0.60 -23.25 -7.23
N GLN A 333 1.62 -24.07 -7.06
CA GLN A 333 1.90 -24.83 -5.84
C GLN A 333 3.40 -24.85 -5.53
N LYS A 334 3.71 -24.85 -4.25
CA LYS A 334 5.07 -25.09 -3.76
C LYS A 334 5.34 -26.58 -3.69
N VAL A 335 6.46 -27.02 -4.22
CA VAL A 335 6.89 -28.42 -4.22
C VAL A 335 8.29 -28.51 -3.61
N GLU A 336 8.43 -29.41 -2.63
CA GLU A 336 9.75 -29.71 -2.04
C GLU A 336 10.51 -30.65 -2.99
N VAL A 337 11.75 -30.25 -3.31
CA VAL A 337 12.67 -31.02 -4.14
C VAL A 337 14.02 -31.21 -3.43
N PRO A 338 14.85 -32.19 -3.81
CA PRO A 338 16.18 -32.29 -3.26
C PRO A 338 16.97 -30.98 -3.42
N GLY A 339 17.34 -30.37 -2.29
CA GLY A 339 18.08 -29.10 -2.28
C GLY A 339 17.22 -27.84 -2.03
N GLY A 340 15.88 -27.96 -1.87
CA GLY A 340 15.02 -26.82 -1.53
C GLY A 340 13.57 -26.99 -1.98
N ALA A 341 12.91 -25.87 -2.26
CA ALA A 341 11.54 -25.86 -2.77
C ALA A 341 11.51 -25.10 -4.11
N VAL A 342 10.58 -25.47 -4.97
CA VAL A 342 10.27 -24.78 -6.22
C VAL A 342 8.77 -24.48 -6.28
N THR A 343 8.39 -23.44 -6.99
CA THR A 343 6.99 -23.09 -7.26
C THR A 343 6.70 -23.37 -8.72
N ILE A 344 5.72 -24.21 -8.97
CA ILE A 344 5.35 -24.68 -10.30
C ILE A 344 3.84 -24.52 -10.53
N PRO A 345 3.37 -24.51 -11.79
CA PRO A 345 1.94 -24.63 -12.12
C PRO A 345 1.35 -25.91 -11.55
N LYS A 346 0.10 -25.85 -11.08
CA LYS A 346 -0.58 -27.01 -10.45
C LYS A 346 -0.85 -28.18 -11.37
N ASP A 347 -0.93 -27.94 -12.66
CA ASP A 347 -1.11 -28.94 -13.69
C ASP A 347 0.19 -29.67 -14.09
N VAL A 348 1.35 -29.18 -13.63
CA VAL A 348 2.65 -29.83 -13.83
C VAL A 348 2.85 -30.92 -12.77
N GLN A 349 3.19 -32.15 -13.21
CA GLN A 349 3.47 -33.25 -12.29
C GLN A 349 4.94 -33.23 -11.84
N VAL A 350 5.17 -33.53 -10.55
CA VAL A 350 6.54 -33.58 -9.98
C VAL A 350 7.43 -34.59 -10.69
N SER A 351 6.86 -35.68 -11.23
CA SER A 351 7.55 -36.68 -12.04
C SER A 351 8.20 -36.08 -13.29
N ASP A 352 7.66 -34.98 -13.81
CA ASP A 352 8.16 -34.36 -15.03
C ASP A 352 9.43 -33.53 -14.78
N LEU A 353 9.64 -33.14 -13.51
CA LEU A 353 10.83 -32.37 -13.08
C LEU A 353 12.08 -33.23 -12.87
N THR A 354 11.92 -34.55 -12.75
CA THR A 354 13.04 -35.49 -12.46
C THR A 354 13.67 -36.10 -13.72
N ASN A 355 13.13 -35.81 -14.89
CA ASN A 355 13.55 -36.37 -16.17
C ASN A 355 14.34 -35.41 -17.06
N THR A 356 14.74 -34.24 -16.52
CA THR A 356 15.66 -33.28 -17.15
C THR A 356 16.97 -33.18 -16.37
#